data_e369546bbf259e601508c7ef2544e428
#
_entry.id   e369546bbf259e601508c7ef2544e428
#
_cell.length_a   1.000
_cell.length_b   1.000
_cell.length_c   1.000
_cell.angle_alpha   90.00
_cell.angle_beta   90.00
_cell.angle_gamma   90.00
#
_symmetry.space_group_name_H-M   'P 1'
#
loop_
_entity.id
_entity.type
_entity.pdbx_description
1 polymer ?
#
loop_
_entity_poly.entity_id
_entity_poly.type
_entity_poly.pdbx_seq_one_letter_code
_entity_poly.pdbx_strand_id
1 'polypeptide(L)'
;INIVKPNTFILGSEFKNKRHKLVEEYIYLVEKNGGKILFDSGEIKYANTDLLFNSHEEIHFEKLNKFHSVCRKNSIQLPKLREATANFKTQNILVIGDSIVDQYIACDALGMSAEAPVLAIKELETKEFIGGAAIVACHLKTLRTKCHFLSVIGDDESGKFLSRQLNNYQVETKLLIDQNRPTTFKMRYMVNNQKLLRVSRLKDNQINRKLEENIISHVEKIAPQLDSIIISDFVYGVITSYVLNH
;
A
#
# COMPACT_ATOMS: atom_id res chain seq x y z
N ILE A 1 19.23 1.10 33.54
CA ILE A 1 19.90 2.41 33.71
C ILE A 1 20.89 2.35 34.86
N ASN A 2 20.51 1.89 36.04
CA ASN A 2 21.38 1.80 37.22
C ASN A 2 22.62 0.90 37.04
N ILE A 3 22.56 -0.12 36.20
CA ILE A 3 23.67 -1.03 35.90
C ILE A 3 24.60 -0.41 34.85
N VAL A 4 24.03 0.13 33.75
CA VAL A 4 24.80 0.62 32.60
C VAL A 4 25.34 2.03 32.81
N LYS A 5 24.65 2.88 33.62
CA LYS A 5 24.97 4.29 33.89
C LYS A 5 25.40 5.05 32.63
N PRO A 6 24.51 5.18 31.62
CA PRO A 6 24.88 5.76 30.34
C PRO A 6 25.24 7.25 30.47
N ASN A 7 26.31 7.69 29.79
CA ASN A 7 26.68 9.10 29.72
C ASN A 7 25.69 9.91 28.90
N THR A 8 25.04 9.26 27.92
CA THR A 8 24.02 9.84 27.05
C THR A 8 22.89 8.85 26.86
N PHE A 9 21.67 9.28 27.10
CA PHE A 9 20.47 8.49 26.88
C PHE A 9 19.61 9.21 25.83
N ILE A 10 19.33 8.54 24.73
CA ILE A 10 18.58 9.09 23.61
C ILE A 10 17.14 8.65 23.72
N LEU A 11 16.22 9.59 23.71
CA LEU A 11 14.78 9.37 23.65
C LEU A 11 14.22 9.94 22.35
N GLY A 12 13.12 9.38 21.89
CA GLY A 12 12.38 9.94 20.77
C GLY A 12 11.91 11.38 21.05
N SER A 13 11.84 12.21 20.03
CA SER A 13 11.42 13.62 20.14
C SER A 13 10.00 13.78 20.69
N GLU A 14 9.15 12.75 20.57
CA GLU A 14 7.79 12.67 21.11
C GLU A 14 7.76 12.77 22.63
N PHE A 15 8.80 12.26 23.33
CA PHE A 15 8.91 12.32 24.78
C PHE A 15 9.39 13.67 25.33
N LYS A 16 9.68 14.64 24.48
CA LYS A 16 10.13 15.96 24.90
C LYS A 16 9.03 16.73 25.64
N ASN A 17 7.80 16.65 25.16
CA ASN A 17 6.65 17.40 25.65
C ASN A 17 5.56 16.55 26.31
N LYS A 18 5.51 15.25 26.02
CA LYS A 18 4.57 14.30 26.63
C LYS A 18 5.38 13.20 27.30
N ARG A 19 5.45 13.20 28.62
CA ARG A 19 6.23 12.24 29.41
C ARG A 19 5.30 11.32 30.16
N HIS A 20 5.45 10.04 29.92
CA HIS A 20 4.81 9.01 30.72
C HIS A 20 5.62 8.82 32.01
N LYS A 21 4.97 8.45 33.13
CA LYS A 21 5.59 8.28 34.45
C LYS A 21 6.88 7.44 34.44
N LEU A 22 6.91 6.35 33.66
CA LEU A 22 8.10 5.52 33.47
C LEU A 22 9.24 6.26 32.76
N VAL A 23 8.93 7.10 31.78
CA VAL A 23 9.94 7.89 31.06
C VAL A 23 10.54 8.96 31.96
N GLU A 24 9.74 9.59 32.81
CA GLU A 24 10.23 10.53 33.85
C GLU A 24 11.15 9.87 34.82
N GLU A 25 10.83 8.66 35.28
CA GLU A 25 11.67 7.86 36.14
C GLU A 25 13.01 7.52 35.48
N TYR A 26 13.02 7.15 34.20
CA TYR A 26 14.25 6.88 33.46
C TYR A 26 15.12 8.14 33.30
N ILE A 27 14.50 9.28 32.98
CA ILE A 27 15.18 10.57 32.89
C ILE A 27 15.85 10.89 34.19
N TYR A 28 15.10 10.82 35.33
CA TYR A 28 15.60 11.08 36.64
C TYR A 28 16.80 10.17 36.99
N LEU A 29 16.73 8.87 36.71
CA LEU A 29 17.80 7.93 36.96
C LEU A 29 19.07 8.19 36.13
N VAL A 30 18.93 8.63 34.90
CA VAL A 30 20.06 9.00 34.02
C VAL A 30 20.73 10.27 34.57
N GLU A 31 19.96 11.31 34.83
CA GLU A 31 20.49 12.60 35.36
C GLU A 31 21.13 12.44 36.71
N LYS A 32 20.51 11.63 37.61
CA LYS A 32 21.10 11.30 38.94
C LYS A 32 22.46 10.61 38.84
N ASN A 33 22.70 9.83 37.79
CA ASN A 33 23.97 9.17 37.52
C ASN A 33 24.94 10.04 36.69
N GLY A 34 24.62 11.33 36.45
CA GLY A 34 25.46 12.27 35.69
C GLY A 34 25.38 12.15 34.20
N GLY A 35 24.43 11.38 33.67
CA GLY A 35 24.17 11.25 32.24
C GLY A 35 23.34 12.40 31.67
N LYS A 36 23.36 12.56 30.35
CA LYS A 36 22.56 13.56 29.59
C LYS A 36 21.46 12.90 28.82
N ILE A 37 20.31 13.60 28.70
CA ILE A 37 19.20 13.18 27.87
C ILE A 37 19.26 13.95 26.54
N LEU A 38 19.19 13.23 25.43
CA LEU A 38 18.99 13.81 24.10
C LEU A 38 17.63 13.37 23.57
N PHE A 39 16.84 14.33 23.09
CA PHE A 39 15.56 14.08 22.43
C PHE A 39 15.79 14.23 20.90
N ASP A 40 16.22 13.15 20.28
CA ASP A 40 16.50 13.13 18.85
C ASP A 40 16.17 11.76 18.28
N SER A 41 15.23 11.71 17.37
CA SER A 41 14.87 10.47 16.67
C SER A 41 14.33 10.77 15.30
N GLY A 42 15.10 11.43 14.45
CA GLY A 42 14.75 11.59 13.06
C GLY A 42 13.31 12.10 12.79
N GLU A 43 12.95 12.24 11.54
CA GLU A 43 11.61 12.75 11.12
C GLU A 43 10.47 11.71 11.22
N ILE A 44 10.73 10.45 11.55
CA ILE A 44 9.73 9.37 11.59
C ILE A 44 9.22 9.16 13.02
N LYS A 45 8.08 9.75 13.32
CA LYS A 45 7.39 9.68 14.61
C LYS A 45 6.37 8.54 14.67
N TYR A 46 6.80 7.30 14.66
CA TYR A 46 5.94 6.15 14.98
C TYR A 46 6.63 5.26 16.02
N ALA A 47 6.65 5.69 17.27
CA ALA A 47 6.93 4.76 18.35
C ALA A 47 5.67 3.90 18.60
N ASN A 48 5.84 2.59 18.72
CA ASN A 48 4.75 1.66 19.11
C ASN A 48 4.10 2.05 20.45
N THR A 49 4.75 2.87 21.26
CA THR A 49 4.27 3.44 22.51
C THR A 49 3.05 4.35 22.33
N ASP A 50 2.95 5.11 21.24
CA ASP A 50 1.77 5.97 20.97
C ASP A 50 0.50 5.14 20.76
N LEU A 51 0.64 3.92 20.20
CA LEU A 51 -0.47 2.98 20.02
C LEU A 51 -0.92 2.31 21.31
N LEU A 52 -0.03 2.24 22.33
CA LEU A 52 -0.31 1.60 23.61
C LEU A 52 -0.91 2.56 24.64
N PHE A 53 -0.65 3.86 24.53
CA PHE A 53 -0.97 4.85 25.56
C PHE A 53 -1.93 5.96 25.10
N ASN A 54 -2.17 6.13 23.80
CA ASN A 54 -3.12 7.10 23.28
C ASN A 54 -4.47 6.45 22.95
N SER A 55 -5.55 7.12 23.30
CA SER A 55 -6.88 6.70 22.87
C SER A 55 -7.01 6.81 21.33
N HIS A 56 -7.95 6.06 20.75
CA HIS A 56 -8.23 6.10 19.31
C HIS A 56 -8.54 7.53 18.83
N GLU A 57 -9.18 8.34 19.68
CA GLU A 57 -9.52 9.74 19.41
C GLU A 57 -8.27 10.64 19.39
N GLU A 58 -7.32 10.44 20.29
CA GLU A 58 -6.06 11.21 20.32
C GLU A 58 -5.20 10.94 19.11
N ILE A 59 -5.08 9.67 18.69
CA ILE A 59 -4.37 9.29 17.44
C ILE A 59 -5.03 9.92 16.22
N HIS A 60 -6.36 9.94 16.17
CA HIS A 60 -7.11 10.57 15.09
C HIS A 60 -6.89 12.09 15.06
N PHE A 61 -6.94 12.73 16.21
CA PHE A 61 -6.70 14.17 16.36
C PHE A 61 -5.27 14.58 15.96
N GLU A 62 -4.25 13.80 16.34
CA GLU A 62 -2.87 14.02 15.91
C GLU A 62 -2.68 13.88 14.39
N LYS A 63 -3.32 12.88 13.78
CA LYS A 63 -3.33 12.72 12.31
C LYS A 63 -3.95 13.91 11.60
N LEU A 64 -5.08 14.41 12.11
CA LEU A 64 -5.73 15.61 11.57
C LEU A 64 -4.84 16.85 11.72
N ASN A 65 -4.20 17.05 12.86
CA ASN A 65 -3.30 18.18 13.09
C ASN A 65 -2.08 18.12 12.15
N LYS A 66 -1.49 16.93 11.94
CA LYS A 66 -0.42 16.74 10.95
C LYS A 66 -0.91 17.07 9.54
N PHE A 67 -2.07 16.58 9.15
CA PHE A 67 -2.68 16.86 7.85
C PHE A 67 -2.90 18.39 7.67
N HIS A 68 -3.50 19.06 8.64
CA HIS A 68 -3.69 20.52 8.59
C HIS A 68 -2.36 21.30 8.52
N SER A 69 -1.33 20.82 9.23
CA SER A 69 0.02 21.40 9.17
C SER A 69 0.62 21.29 7.78
N VAL A 70 0.53 20.10 7.15
CA VAL A 70 0.97 19.87 5.77
C VAL A 70 0.20 20.74 4.78
N CYS A 71 -1.12 20.83 4.93
CA CYS A 71 -1.95 21.70 4.09
C CYS A 71 -1.51 23.15 4.19
N ARG A 72 -1.28 23.66 5.40
CA ARG A 72 -0.78 25.04 5.61
C ARG A 72 0.59 25.26 5.00
N LYS A 73 1.54 24.35 5.25
CA LYS A 73 2.92 24.44 4.72
C LYS A 73 2.95 24.48 3.19
N ASN A 74 2.05 23.77 2.54
CA ASN A 74 1.98 23.69 1.08
C ASN A 74 0.90 24.60 0.46
N SER A 75 0.33 25.52 1.24
CA SER A 75 -0.72 26.44 0.78
C SER A 75 -1.93 25.73 0.14
N ILE A 76 -2.24 24.52 0.60
CA ILE A 76 -3.39 23.73 0.14
C ILE A 76 -4.65 24.28 0.79
N GLN A 77 -5.54 24.81 -0.03
CA GLN A 77 -6.82 25.36 0.39
C GLN A 77 -7.98 24.47 -0.08
N LEU A 78 -8.98 24.27 0.77
CA LEU A 78 -10.13 23.42 0.46
C LEU A 78 -10.88 23.84 -0.83
N PRO A 79 -11.11 25.12 -1.12
CA PRO A 79 -11.73 25.55 -2.37
C PRO A 79 -10.92 25.12 -3.61
N LYS A 80 -9.59 25.33 -3.59
CA LYS A 80 -8.70 24.90 -4.68
C LYS A 80 -8.68 23.38 -4.86
N LEU A 81 -8.72 22.63 -3.75
CA LEU A 81 -8.78 21.18 -3.81
C LEU A 81 -10.11 20.70 -4.41
N ARG A 82 -11.23 21.33 -4.05
CA ARG A 82 -12.54 21.03 -4.65
C ARG A 82 -12.59 21.36 -6.14
N GLU A 83 -12.01 22.48 -6.55
CA GLU A 83 -11.89 22.84 -7.97
C GLU A 83 -11.04 21.82 -8.74
N ALA A 84 -9.86 21.47 -8.21
CA ALA A 84 -9.00 20.45 -8.82
C ALA A 84 -9.72 19.10 -8.97
N THR A 85 -10.43 18.64 -7.92
CA THR A 85 -11.17 17.37 -7.99
C THR A 85 -12.40 17.45 -8.91
N ALA A 86 -13.02 18.63 -9.04
CA ALA A 86 -14.11 18.82 -10.00
C ALA A 86 -13.64 18.68 -11.46
N ASN A 87 -12.42 19.09 -11.75
CA ASN A 87 -11.81 18.99 -13.09
C ASN A 87 -11.43 17.55 -13.46
N PHE A 88 -11.37 16.63 -12.52
CA PHE A 88 -11.09 15.21 -12.83
C PHE A 88 -12.15 14.57 -13.75
N LYS A 89 -13.39 15.05 -13.72
CA LYS A 89 -14.47 14.55 -14.59
C LYS A 89 -14.19 14.70 -16.07
N THR A 90 -13.41 15.69 -16.46
CA THR A 90 -13.07 15.97 -17.86
C THR A 90 -11.87 15.18 -18.34
N GLN A 91 -11.12 14.58 -17.42
CA GLN A 91 -9.89 13.87 -17.75
C GLN A 91 -10.17 12.45 -18.27
N ASN A 92 -9.50 12.10 -19.34
CA ASN A 92 -9.52 10.79 -19.95
C ASN A 92 -8.13 10.13 -19.76
N ILE A 93 -8.06 9.14 -18.88
CA ILE A 93 -6.78 8.60 -18.39
C ILE A 93 -6.71 7.11 -18.70
N LEU A 94 -5.58 6.68 -19.29
CA LEU A 94 -5.22 5.27 -19.39
C LEU A 94 -4.37 4.87 -18.18
N VAL A 95 -4.72 3.77 -17.51
CA VAL A 95 -3.84 3.06 -16.60
C VAL A 95 -3.36 1.79 -17.27
N ILE A 96 -2.04 1.60 -17.30
CA ILE A 96 -1.41 0.38 -17.83
C ILE A 96 -0.44 -0.19 -16.79
N GLY A 97 -0.43 -1.52 -16.62
CA GLY A 97 0.52 -2.15 -15.71
C GLY A 97 0.11 -3.51 -15.20
N ASP A 98 0.78 -3.96 -14.14
CA ASP A 98 0.60 -5.28 -13.55
C ASP A 98 -0.63 -5.34 -12.67
N SER A 99 -1.58 -6.21 -13.04
CA SER A 99 -2.74 -6.53 -12.22
C SER A 99 -2.37 -7.50 -11.10
N ILE A 100 -2.90 -7.27 -9.91
CA ILE A 100 -2.68 -8.12 -8.74
C ILE A 100 -4.03 -8.42 -8.09
N VAL A 101 -4.21 -9.66 -7.64
CA VAL A 101 -5.27 -10.02 -6.69
C VAL A 101 -4.60 -10.27 -5.34
N ASP A 102 -5.03 -9.52 -4.32
CA ASP A 102 -4.56 -9.65 -2.95
C ASP A 102 -5.61 -10.38 -2.10
N GLN A 103 -5.23 -11.50 -1.50
CA GLN A 103 -6.08 -12.24 -0.58
C GLN A 103 -5.54 -12.12 0.84
N TYR A 104 -6.40 -11.78 1.77
CA TYR A 104 -6.12 -11.75 3.20
C TYR A 104 -6.93 -12.82 3.90
N ILE A 105 -6.23 -13.66 4.65
CA ILE A 105 -6.79 -14.76 5.42
C ILE A 105 -6.56 -14.46 6.89
N ALA A 106 -7.63 -14.13 7.59
CA ALA A 106 -7.59 -13.96 9.04
C ALA A 106 -7.50 -15.33 9.69
N CYS A 107 -6.59 -15.50 10.63
CA CYS A 107 -6.33 -16.76 11.30
C CYS A 107 -6.21 -16.61 12.81
N ASP A 108 -6.54 -17.69 13.52
CA ASP A 108 -6.16 -17.92 14.92
C ASP A 108 -4.84 -18.71 14.98
N ALA A 109 -3.94 -18.32 15.86
CA ALA A 109 -2.74 -19.10 16.17
C ALA A 109 -3.10 -20.22 17.14
N LEU A 110 -2.89 -21.47 16.74
CA LEU A 110 -3.12 -22.66 17.58
C LEU A 110 -1.89 -23.06 18.39
N GLY A 111 -0.73 -22.44 18.12
CA GLY A 111 0.55 -22.77 18.73
C GLY A 111 1.46 -23.60 17.81
N MET A 112 2.41 -24.29 18.40
CA MET A 112 3.31 -25.17 17.65
C MET A 112 2.64 -26.51 17.35
N SER A 113 2.84 -27.02 16.14
CA SER A 113 2.36 -28.35 15.75
C SER A 113 3.05 -29.43 16.57
N ALA A 114 2.32 -30.51 16.88
CA ALA A 114 2.90 -31.69 17.52
C ALA A 114 3.76 -32.54 16.56
N GLU A 115 3.56 -32.41 15.26
CA GLU A 115 4.23 -33.23 14.24
C GLU A 115 5.58 -32.65 13.79
N ALA A 116 5.75 -31.32 13.84
CA ALA A 116 6.95 -30.63 13.40
C ALA A 116 7.05 -29.24 14.05
N PRO A 117 8.24 -28.63 14.15
CA PRO A 117 8.43 -27.28 14.72
C PRO A 117 7.89 -26.20 13.78
N VAL A 118 6.61 -26.27 13.44
CA VAL A 118 5.89 -25.32 12.59
C VAL A 118 4.70 -24.74 13.33
N LEU A 119 4.34 -23.50 13.01
CA LEU A 119 3.19 -22.85 13.58
C LEU A 119 1.90 -23.43 12.95
N ALA A 120 0.98 -23.87 13.81
CA ALA A 120 -0.35 -24.29 13.41
C ALA A 120 -1.30 -23.09 13.50
N ILE A 121 -2.07 -22.85 12.44
CA ILE A 121 -3.06 -21.77 12.36
C ILE A 121 -4.40 -22.34 11.89
N LYS A 122 -5.49 -21.70 12.31
CA LYS A 122 -6.85 -21.98 11.86
C LYS A 122 -7.37 -20.78 11.08
N GLU A 123 -7.77 -21.00 9.83
CA GLU A 123 -8.41 -19.98 9.02
C GLU A 123 -9.81 -19.64 9.57
N LEU A 124 -10.11 -18.34 9.65
CA LEU A 124 -11.38 -17.81 10.13
C LEU A 124 -12.19 -17.16 9.01
N GLU A 125 -11.58 -16.22 8.29
CA GLU A 125 -12.21 -15.43 7.26
C GLU A 125 -11.22 -15.13 6.14
N THR A 126 -11.72 -15.12 4.91
CA THR A 126 -10.92 -14.78 3.71
C THR A 126 -11.56 -13.62 2.98
N LYS A 127 -10.74 -12.63 2.61
CA LYS A 127 -11.16 -11.49 1.78
C LYS A 127 -10.20 -11.30 0.62
N GLU A 128 -10.77 -11.05 -0.56
CA GLU A 128 -10.02 -10.76 -1.78
C GLU A 128 -10.21 -9.31 -2.20
N PHE A 129 -9.13 -8.71 -2.68
CA PHE A 129 -9.09 -7.33 -3.15
C PHE A 129 -8.34 -7.26 -4.47
N ILE A 130 -8.72 -6.31 -5.31
CA ILE A 130 -7.92 -5.94 -6.46
C ILE A 130 -6.76 -5.06 -6.01
N GLY A 131 -5.59 -5.27 -6.61
CA GLY A 131 -4.35 -4.56 -6.31
C GLY A 131 -3.57 -4.20 -7.57
N GLY A 132 -2.33 -3.73 -7.39
CA GLY A 132 -1.48 -3.31 -8.50
C GLY A 132 -2.08 -2.18 -9.33
N ALA A 133 -1.92 -2.24 -10.63
CA ALA A 133 -2.46 -1.25 -11.56
C ALA A 133 -4.00 -1.20 -11.54
N ALA A 134 -4.66 -2.33 -11.24
CA ALA A 134 -6.12 -2.40 -11.24
C ALA A 134 -6.76 -1.52 -10.17
N ILE A 135 -6.20 -1.46 -8.95
CA ILE A 135 -6.74 -0.58 -7.90
C ILE A 135 -6.53 0.91 -8.23
N VAL A 136 -5.46 1.25 -8.95
CA VAL A 136 -5.23 2.62 -9.44
C VAL A 136 -6.36 3.05 -10.38
N ALA A 137 -6.75 2.17 -11.32
CA ALA A 137 -7.86 2.44 -12.22
C ALA A 137 -9.20 2.63 -11.47
N CYS A 138 -9.45 1.82 -10.43
CA CYS A 138 -10.66 1.98 -9.59
C CYS A 138 -10.65 3.29 -8.81
N HIS A 139 -9.49 3.72 -8.28
CA HIS A 139 -9.38 5.01 -7.60
C HIS A 139 -9.67 6.18 -8.55
N LEU A 140 -9.13 6.16 -9.77
CA LEU A 140 -9.45 7.16 -10.79
C LEU A 140 -10.93 7.20 -11.10
N LYS A 141 -11.56 6.06 -11.26
CA LYS A 141 -13.00 5.99 -11.51
C LYS A 141 -13.82 6.55 -10.33
N THR A 142 -13.39 6.27 -9.09
CA THR A 142 -14.01 6.84 -7.88
C THR A 142 -13.87 8.37 -7.84
N LEU A 143 -12.76 8.91 -8.36
CA LEU A 143 -12.53 10.34 -8.55
C LEU A 143 -13.30 10.92 -9.76
N ARG A 144 -14.13 10.08 -10.42
CA ARG A 144 -14.99 10.43 -11.55
C ARG A 144 -14.26 10.73 -12.86
N THR A 145 -13.02 10.29 -13.03
CA THR A 145 -12.33 10.39 -14.31
C THR A 145 -12.95 9.42 -15.32
N LYS A 146 -12.81 9.70 -16.59
CA LYS A 146 -12.94 8.68 -17.64
C LYS A 146 -11.65 7.85 -17.62
N CYS A 147 -11.76 6.58 -17.23
CA CYS A 147 -10.61 5.72 -17.02
C CYS A 147 -10.66 4.50 -17.91
N HIS A 148 -9.61 4.30 -18.69
CA HIS A 148 -9.31 3.07 -19.42
C HIS A 148 -8.26 2.29 -18.67
N PHE A 149 -8.38 0.98 -18.65
CA PHE A 149 -7.43 0.09 -17.99
C PHE A 149 -6.95 -0.99 -18.95
N LEU A 150 -5.64 -1.10 -19.09
CA LEU A 150 -4.96 -2.08 -19.95
C LEU A 150 -3.99 -2.92 -19.11
N SER A 151 -4.15 -4.24 -19.16
CA SER A 151 -3.28 -5.16 -18.42
C SER A 151 -3.24 -6.53 -19.08
N VAL A 152 -2.34 -7.39 -18.60
CA VAL A 152 -2.25 -8.80 -18.97
C VAL A 152 -2.59 -9.65 -17.76
N ILE A 153 -3.47 -10.63 -17.94
CA ILE A 153 -3.92 -11.57 -16.91
C ILE A 153 -3.80 -13.00 -17.42
N GLY A 154 -3.86 -13.97 -16.50
CA GLY A 154 -4.02 -15.39 -16.84
C GLY A 154 -5.48 -15.74 -17.17
N ASP A 155 -5.67 -16.91 -17.76
CA ASP A 155 -6.99 -17.53 -17.92
C ASP A 155 -7.31 -18.38 -16.68
N ASP A 156 -7.57 -17.71 -15.56
CA ASP A 156 -7.78 -18.34 -14.25
C ASP A 156 -8.88 -17.62 -13.43
N GLU A 157 -9.23 -18.20 -12.27
CA GLU A 157 -10.25 -17.65 -11.39
C GLU A 157 -9.87 -16.25 -10.86
N SER A 158 -8.58 -15.98 -10.63
CA SER A 158 -8.10 -14.66 -10.21
C SER A 158 -8.30 -13.61 -11.31
N GLY A 159 -8.07 -13.97 -12.57
CA GLY A 159 -8.35 -13.11 -13.72
C GLY A 159 -9.85 -12.83 -13.89
N LYS A 160 -10.69 -13.83 -13.71
CA LYS A 160 -12.16 -13.67 -13.72
C LYS A 160 -12.64 -12.78 -12.56
N PHE A 161 -12.08 -12.98 -11.35
CA PHE A 161 -12.38 -12.13 -10.19
C PHE A 161 -12.03 -10.67 -10.50
N LEU A 162 -10.83 -10.41 -10.99
CA LEU A 162 -10.33 -9.07 -11.33
C LEU A 162 -11.24 -8.41 -12.38
N SER A 163 -11.61 -9.14 -13.43
CA SER A 163 -12.51 -8.64 -14.48
C SER A 163 -13.89 -8.25 -13.92
N ARG A 164 -14.48 -9.09 -13.05
CA ARG A 164 -15.76 -8.79 -12.40
C ARG A 164 -15.67 -7.55 -11.51
N GLN A 165 -14.60 -7.42 -10.73
CA GLN A 165 -14.41 -6.26 -9.84
C GLN A 165 -14.24 -4.96 -10.62
N LEU A 166 -13.43 -4.95 -11.66
CA LEU A 166 -13.25 -3.78 -12.54
C LEU A 166 -14.57 -3.36 -13.20
N ASN A 167 -15.38 -4.34 -13.61
CA ASN A 167 -16.71 -4.07 -14.17
C ASN A 167 -17.65 -3.45 -13.11
N ASN A 168 -17.62 -3.92 -11.87
CA ASN A 168 -18.41 -3.34 -10.76
C ASN A 168 -18.05 -1.87 -10.53
N TYR A 169 -16.79 -1.49 -10.70
CA TYR A 169 -16.33 -0.09 -10.67
C TYR A 169 -16.58 0.66 -11.98
N GLN A 170 -17.17 0.01 -13.00
CA GLN A 170 -17.43 0.60 -14.32
C GLN A 170 -16.16 1.14 -15.01
N VAL A 171 -15.03 0.47 -14.82
CA VAL A 171 -13.78 0.78 -15.52
C VAL A 171 -13.84 0.18 -16.92
N GLU A 172 -13.53 0.98 -17.94
CA GLU A 172 -13.37 0.48 -19.32
C GLU A 172 -12.09 -0.33 -19.41
N THR A 173 -12.20 -1.65 -19.62
CA THR A 173 -11.06 -2.54 -19.53
C THR A 173 -10.66 -3.17 -20.86
N LYS A 174 -9.36 -3.29 -21.08
CA LYS A 174 -8.75 -4.16 -22.10
C LYS A 174 -7.80 -5.12 -21.37
N LEU A 175 -8.32 -6.31 -21.02
CA LEU A 175 -7.53 -7.37 -20.38
C LEU A 175 -7.07 -8.35 -21.45
N LEU A 176 -5.76 -8.42 -21.67
CA LEU A 176 -5.14 -9.40 -22.57
C LEU A 176 -4.87 -10.67 -21.79
N ILE A 177 -5.16 -11.82 -22.38
CA ILE A 177 -4.96 -13.13 -21.73
C ILE A 177 -3.64 -13.73 -22.18
N ASP A 178 -2.78 -14.06 -21.22
CA ASP A 178 -1.59 -14.89 -21.43
C ASP A 178 -1.85 -16.30 -20.88
N GLN A 179 -1.98 -17.28 -21.77
CA GLN A 179 -2.21 -18.69 -21.40
C GLN A 179 -1.02 -19.34 -20.63
N ASN A 180 0.14 -18.69 -20.66
CA ASN A 180 1.37 -19.22 -20.09
C ASN A 180 1.71 -18.64 -18.73
N ARG A 181 0.88 -17.73 -18.19
CA ARG A 181 1.09 -17.15 -16.86
C ARG A 181 -0.19 -17.14 -16.04
N PRO A 182 -0.10 -17.34 -14.72
CA PRO A 182 -1.22 -17.08 -13.84
C PRO A 182 -1.41 -15.55 -13.67
N THR A 183 -2.64 -15.14 -13.40
CA THR A 183 -2.88 -13.80 -12.83
C THR A 183 -2.11 -13.67 -11.52
N THR A 184 -1.38 -12.58 -11.35
CA THR A 184 -0.59 -12.37 -10.11
C THR A 184 -1.50 -12.40 -8.89
N PHE A 185 -1.23 -13.34 -8.00
CA PHE A 185 -2.03 -13.57 -6.79
C PHE A 185 -1.14 -13.59 -5.56
N LYS A 186 -1.50 -12.80 -4.55
CA LYS A 186 -0.75 -12.68 -3.28
C LYS A 186 -1.65 -12.98 -2.10
N MET A 187 -1.38 -14.06 -1.43
CA MET A 187 -2.08 -14.53 -0.24
C MET A 187 -1.31 -14.13 1.02
N ARG A 188 -2.00 -13.57 2.01
CA ARG A 188 -1.41 -13.16 3.29
C ARG A 188 -2.19 -13.75 4.44
N TYR A 189 -1.52 -14.60 5.19
CA TYR A 189 -2.05 -15.13 6.44
C TYR A 189 -1.80 -14.13 7.57
N MET A 190 -2.86 -13.75 8.25
CA MET A 190 -2.87 -12.70 9.27
C MET A 190 -3.30 -13.27 10.62
N VAL A 191 -2.49 -13.05 11.66
CA VAL A 191 -2.85 -13.36 13.04
C VAL A 191 -2.73 -12.05 13.85
N ASN A 192 -3.79 -11.66 14.56
CA ASN A 192 -3.82 -10.43 15.36
C ASN A 192 -3.33 -9.18 14.60
N ASN A 193 -3.78 -8.99 13.34
CA ASN A 193 -3.35 -7.93 12.43
C ASN A 193 -1.86 -7.95 12.01
N GLN A 194 -1.12 -8.99 12.37
CA GLN A 194 0.26 -9.18 11.94
C GLN A 194 0.34 -10.18 10.79
N LYS A 195 1.19 -9.89 9.81
CA LYS A 195 1.45 -10.82 8.70
C LYS A 195 2.32 -11.95 9.21
N LEU A 196 1.79 -13.17 9.16
CA LEU A 196 2.50 -14.37 9.51
C LEU A 196 3.27 -14.95 8.32
N LEU A 197 2.60 -15.07 7.18
CA LEU A 197 3.12 -15.66 5.97
C LEU A 197 2.54 -14.94 4.75
N ARG A 198 3.35 -14.85 3.69
CA ARG A 198 2.89 -14.46 2.36
C ARG A 198 3.23 -15.54 1.36
N VAL A 199 2.22 -16.01 0.64
CA VAL A 199 2.36 -16.91 -0.50
C VAL A 199 2.02 -16.14 -1.77
N SER A 200 2.83 -16.28 -2.82
CA SER A 200 2.59 -15.60 -4.10
C SER A 200 2.56 -16.61 -5.25
N ARG A 201 1.56 -16.52 -6.11
CA ARG A 201 1.51 -17.18 -7.42
C ARG A 201 1.67 -16.10 -8.47
N LEU A 202 2.79 -16.11 -9.15
CA LEU A 202 3.11 -15.13 -10.17
C LEU A 202 4.18 -15.70 -11.14
N LYS A 203 4.28 -15.06 -12.28
CA LYS A 203 5.46 -15.08 -13.14
C LYS A 203 5.95 -13.66 -13.30
N ASP A 204 7.24 -13.44 -13.12
CA ASP A 204 7.93 -12.16 -13.21
C ASP A 204 8.71 -11.96 -14.51
N ASN A 205 8.72 -12.97 -15.37
CA ASN A 205 9.28 -12.84 -16.72
C ASN A 205 8.41 -11.93 -17.60
N GLN A 206 9.05 -11.26 -18.55
CA GLN A 206 8.37 -10.40 -19.53
C GLN A 206 7.30 -11.16 -20.31
N ILE A 207 6.25 -10.46 -20.71
CA ILE A 207 5.23 -10.96 -21.64
C ILE A 207 5.88 -11.24 -23.01
N ASN A 208 5.23 -12.08 -23.82
CA ASN A 208 5.72 -12.38 -25.14
C ASN A 208 5.49 -11.21 -26.12
N ARG A 209 6.24 -11.21 -27.22
CA ARG A 209 6.23 -10.19 -28.24
C ARG A 209 4.83 -9.86 -28.78
N LYS A 210 4.00 -10.87 -29.01
CA LYS A 210 2.64 -10.70 -29.51
C LYS A 210 1.76 -9.89 -28.54
N LEU A 211 1.93 -10.11 -27.23
CA LEU A 211 1.21 -9.35 -26.21
C LEU A 211 1.73 -7.91 -26.13
N GLU A 212 3.05 -7.70 -26.25
CA GLU A 212 3.63 -6.36 -26.31
C GLU A 212 3.05 -5.56 -27.50
N GLU A 213 3.03 -6.16 -28.68
CA GLU A 213 2.47 -5.54 -29.89
C GLU A 213 0.97 -5.24 -29.75
N ASN A 214 0.20 -6.11 -29.10
CA ASN A 214 -1.21 -5.87 -28.81
C ASN A 214 -1.40 -4.70 -27.82
N ILE A 215 -0.51 -4.56 -26.81
CA ILE A 215 -0.51 -3.42 -25.89
C ILE A 215 -0.26 -2.14 -26.67
N ILE A 216 0.82 -2.09 -27.44
CA ILE A 216 1.23 -0.91 -28.22
C ILE A 216 0.11 -0.49 -29.17
N SER A 217 -0.38 -1.43 -29.99
CA SER A 217 -1.46 -1.16 -30.94
C SER A 217 -2.73 -0.62 -30.27
N HIS A 218 -3.05 -1.12 -29.06
CA HIS A 218 -4.20 -0.60 -28.31
C HIS A 218 -3.93 0.81 -27.79
N VAL A 219 -2.74 1.07 -27.25
CA VAL A 219 -2.34 2.40 -26.78
C VAL A 219 -2.38 3.41 -27.91
N GLU A 220 -1.75 3.11 -29.05
CA GLU A 220 -1.75 3.97 -30.24
C GLU A 220 -3.17 4.34 -30.69
N LYS A 221 -4.07 3.36 -30.70
CA LYS A 221 -5.47 3.56 -31.10
C LYS A 221 -6.21 4.55 -30.20
N ILE A 222 -5.98 4.52 -28.89
CA ILE A 222 -6.72 5.37 -27.93
C ILE A 222 -5.97 6.64 -27.55
N ALA A 223 -4.65 6.72 -27.77
CA ALA A 223 -3.79 7.84 -27.39
C ALA A 223 -4.33 9.22 -27.82
N PRO A 224 -4.89 9.41 -29.03
CA PRO A 224 -5.43 10.71 -29.43
C PRO A 224 -6.59 11.22 -28.56
N GLN A 225 -7.21 10.34 -27.77
CA GLN A 225 -8.34 10.68 -26.91
C GLN A 225 -7.93 10.85 -25.44
N LEU A 226 -6.67 10.56 -25.09
CA LEU A 226 -6.18 10.56 -23.73
C LEU A 226 -5.56 11.92 -23.35
N ASP A 227 -5.83 12.34 -22.12
CA ASP A 227 -5.14 13.47 -21.50
C ASP A 227 -3.86 13.01 -20.80
N SER A 228 -3.81 11.74 -20.36
CA SER A 228 -2.69 11.23 -19.57
C SER A 228 -2.62 9.70 -19.57
N ILE A 229 -1.41 9.16 -19.35
CA ILE A 229 -1.16 7.73 -19.15
C ILE A 229 -0.48 7.55 -17.79
N ILE A 230 -1.00 6.62 -16.99
CA ILE A 230 -0.39 6.19 -15.73
C ILE A 230 0.18 4.79 -15.93
N ILE A 231 1.50 4.65 -15.79
CA ILE A 231 2.19 3.37 -15.80
C ILE A 231 2.37 2.91 -14.35
N SER A 232 1.81 1.73 -14.04
CA SER A 232 1.87 1.14 -12.71
C SER A 232 2.60 -0.21 -12.77
N ASP A 233 3.91 -0.14 -12.70
CA ASP A 233 4.82 -1.27 -12.86
C ASP A 233 5.20 -1.86 -11.49
N PHE A 234 4.92 -3.16 -11.32
CA PHE A 234 5.33 -3.96 -10.16
C PHE A 234 6.43 -4.98 -10.51
N VAL A 235 7.01 -4.85 -11.68
CA VAL A 235 8.08 -5.72 -12.20
C VAL A 235 7.60 -7.16 -12.38
N TYR A 236 6.33 -7.34 -12.80
CA TYR A 236 5.78 -8.66 -13.15
C TYR A 236 5.66 -8.86 -14.66
N GLY A 237 6.35 -8.02 -15.44
CA GLY A 237 6.64 -8.21 -16.84
C GLY A 237 5.56 -7.74 -17.81
N VAL A 238 4.54 -7.03 -17.40
CA VAL A 238 3.58 -6.35 -18.30
C VAL A 238 4.24 -5.13 -18.94
N ILE A 239 4.97 -4.36 -18.13
CA ILE A 239 5.73 -3.18 -18.59
C ILE A 239 7.14 -3.62 -18.96
N THR A 240 7.39 -3.78 -20.24
CA THR A 240 8.69 -4.16 -20.78
C THR A 240 9.41 -2.95 -21.36
N SER A 241 10.73 -3.05 -21.54
CA SER A 241 11.49 -2.00 -22.21
C SER A 241 10.99 -1.75 -23.62
N TYR A 242 10.47 -2.79 -24.30
CA TYR A 242 9.88 -2.63 -25.63
C TYR A 242 8.59 -1.82 -25.60
N VAL A 243 7.69 -2.10 -24.66
CA VAL A 243 6.44 -1.34 -24.48
C VAL A 243 6.70 0.11 -24.09
N LEU A 244 7.75 0.38 -23.29
CA LEU A 244 8.10 1.74 -22.85
C LEU A 244 8.75 2.60 -23.94
N ASN A 245 9.41 1.98 -24.92
CA ASN A 245 10.14 2.70 -25.97
C ASN A 245 9.25 3.03 -27.22
N HIS A 246 8.02 2.56 -27.22
CA HIS A 246 7.03 2.83 -28.28
C HIS A 246 5.87 3.67 -27.77
#